data_086ca1046e405b0922c691dac345a252
#
_entry.id   086ca1046e405b0922c691dac345a252
#
_cell.length_a   1.000
_cell.length_b   1.000
_cell.length_c   1.000
_cell.angle_alpha   90.00
_cell.angle_beta   90.00
_cell.angle_gamma   90.00
#
_symmetry.space_group_name_H-M   'P 1'
#
loop_
_entity.id
_entity.type
_entity.pdbx_description
1 polymer ?
#
loop_
_entity_poly.entity_id
_entity_poly.type
_entity_poly.pdbx_seq_one_letter_code
_entity_poly.pdbx_strand_id
1 'polypeptide(L)'
;MVEVSDLRYRYPTGKDDVIRGISFAFKRGEIFGFLGPSGAGKSTTQKLLIGILKGFRGQVRYQGKDLGAYGREIYRDIGVGFEVPVHFSKLTAMENLGFYGRLYPQRIDVEPLLKRVGLWDDRNKRVAEFSKGMKVRLNFVRAMLNNPKMLFLDEPTVGLDPQNARIIKDIILEYRQAGGTVFLTTHAMHDADELCDRVAFIADGEIREIDSPMNLKLRFGNRVVNIEYRDRGLERVSFPMDGLADNQDFLGLLRTKVIVTIHSGETTLDDIFIKVTGVRLHA
;
A
#
# COMPACT_ATOMS: atom_id res chain seq x y z
N MET A 1 10.42 15.15 2.40
CA MET A 1 10.38 14.31 3.61
C MET A 1 9.14 14.65 4.39
N VAL A 2 8.42 13.66 4.87
CA VAL A 2 7.32 13.80 5.83
C VAL A 2 7.78 13.18 7.14
N GLU A 3 7.56 13.89 8.22
CA GLU A 3 7.94 13.47 9.58
C GLU A 3 6.71 13.50 10.47
N VAL A 4 6.51 12.44 11.22
CA VAL A 4 5.39 12.28 12.15
C VAL A 4 5.99 11.91 13.51
N SER A 5 5.63 12.65 14.57
CA SER A 5 6.13 12.46 15.91
C SER A 5 5.00 12.42 16.92
N ASP A 6 4.92 11.32 17.68
CA ASP A 6 3.94 11.04 18.74
C ASP A 6 2.50 11.40 18.33
N LEU A 7 2.12 11.02 17.11
CA LEU A 7 0.78 11.32 16.58
C LEU A 7 -0.26 10.50 17.33
N ARG A 8 -1.22 11.19 17.95
CA ARG A 8 -2.36 10.62 18.68
C ARG A 8 -3.65 11.23 18.21
N TYR A 9 -4.65 10.40 18.03
CA TYR A 9 -5.94 10.88 17.58
C TYR A 9 -7.10 10.06 18.13
N ARG A 10 -8.15 10.76 18.53
CA ARG A 10 -9.45 10.22 18.94
C ARG A 10 -10.54 10.96 18.18
N TYR A 11 -11.50 10.20 17.65
CA TYR A 11 -12.69 10.82 17.07
C TYR A 11 -13.53 11.52 18.17
N PRO A 12 -14.23 12.62 17.86
CA PRO A 12 -15.00 13.37 18.84
C PRO A 12 -16.05 12.52 19.58
N THR A 13 -16.63 11.53 18.90
CA THR A 13 -17.61 10.59 19.45
C THR A 13 -16.98 9.32 20.04
N GLY A 14 -15.68 9.14 19.90
CA GLY A 14 -14.94 7.96 20.35
C GLY A 14 -14.54 8.06 21.82
N LYS A 15 -14.47 6.93 22.50
CA LYS A 15 -13.98 6.84 23.89
C LYS A 15 -12.46 6.71 23.95
N ASP A 16 -11.87 5.98 22.99
CA ASP A 16 -10.46 5.64 22.95
C ASP A 16 -9.70 6.29 21.80
N ASP A 17 -8.39 6.43 21.96
CA ASP A 17 -7.51 6.88 20.90
C ASP A 17 -7.43 5.80 19.81
N VAL A 18 -7.77 6.17 18.57
CA VAL A 18 -7.62 5.31 17.37
C VAL A 18 -6.15 5.27 16.90
N ILE A 19 -5.43 6.36 17.11
CA ILE A 19 -3.98 6.46 16.88
C ILE A 19 -3.31 6.76 18.22
N ARG A 20 -2.36 5.91 18.61
CA ARG A 20 -1.85 5.82 19.98
C ARG A 20 -0.37 6.19 20.12
N GLY A 21 0.06 7.29 19.46
CA GLY A 21 1.44 7.80 19.61
C GLY A 21 2.39 7.21 18.58
N ILE A 22 1.99 7.20 17.33
CA ILE A 22 2.83 6.71 16.24
C ILE A 22 3.87 7.76 15.83
N SER A 23 5.08 7.28 15.54
CA SER A 23 6.17 8.09 15.02
C SER A 23 6.82 7.39 13.85
N PHE A 24 6.96 8.09 12.72
CA PHE A 24 7.60 7.59 11.51
C PHE A 24 8.00 8.74 10.58
N ALA A 25 8.84 8.42 9.61
CA ALA A 25 9.20 9.36 8.57
C ALA A 25 9.39 8.63 7.24
N PHE A 26 9.09 9.32 6.13
CA PHE A 26 9.40 8.84 4.79
C PHE A 26 9.97 9.95 3.92
N LYS A 27 10.79 9.54 2.95
CA LYS A 27 11.62 10.42 2.14
C LYS A 27 10.91 10.81 0.84
N ARG A 28 11.46 11.82 0.17
CA ARG A 28 11.07 12.12 -1.20
C ARG A 28 11.52 11.00 -2.15
N GLY A 29 10.65 10.62 -3.10
CA GLY A 29 10.93 9.54 -4.05
C GLY A 29 10.81 8.13 -3.45
N GLU A 30 10.18 8.00 -2.28
CA GLU A 30 9.94 6.73 -1.59
C GLU A 30 8.47 6.31 -1.73
N ILE A 31 8.22 5.02 -1.90
CA ILE A 31 6.91 4.41 -1.67
C ILE A 31 6.92 3.85 -0.25
N PHE A 32 6.18 4.49 0.64
CA PHE A 32 6.05 4.09 2.03
C PHE A 32 4.69 3.43 2.27
N GLY A 33 4.71 2.15 2.61
CA GLY A 33 3.53 1.34 2.89
C GLY A 33 3.11 1.43 4.36
N PHE A 34 1.81 1.59 4.62
CA PHE A 34 1.22 1.57 5.95
C PHE A 34 0.26 0.41 6.05
N LEU A 35 0.70 -0.69 6.67
CA LEU A 35 0.11 -2.02 6.54
C LEU A 35 -0.53 -2.49 7.83
N GLY A 36 -1.71 -3.09 7.72
CA GLY A 36 -2.39 -3.65 8.89
C GLY A 36 -3.84 -4.05 8.59
N PRO A 37 -4.53 -4.68 9.54
CA PRO A 37 -5.91 -5.12 9.38
C PRO A 37 -6.88 -3.95 9.27
N SER A 38 -8.11 -4.24 8.88
CA SER A 38 -9.21 -3.26 8.94
C SER A 38 -9.38 -2.75 10.37
N GLY A 39 -9.58 -1.43 10.52
CA GLY A 39 -9.72 -0.80 11.84
C GLY A 39 -8.39 -0.46 12.55
N ALA A 40 -7.22 -0.87 12.07
CA ALA A 40 -5.93 -0.59 12.71
C ALA A 40 -5.53 0.90 12.73
N GLY A 41 -6.24 1.77 12.00
CA GLY A 41 -5.97 3.22 11.97
C GLY A 41 -5.33 3.73 10.67
N LYS A 42 -5.16 2.89 9.64
CA LYS A 42 -4.50 3.26 8.36
C LYS A 42 -5.13 4.49 7.69
N SER A 43 -6.41 4.40 7.31
CA SER A 43 -7.13 5.50 6.65
C SER A 43 -7.30 6.72 7.54
N THR A 44 -7.37 6.52 8.87
CA THR A 44 -7.36 7.63 9.84
C THR A 44 -6.03 8.36 9.80
N THR A 45 -4.92 7.65 9.83
CA THR A 45 -3.57 8.23 9.70
C THR A 45 -3.43 8.98 8.39
N GLN A 46 -3.84 8.40 7.26
CA GLN A 46 -3.81 9.12 5.97
C GLN A 46 -4.61 10.43 6.02
N LYS A 47 -5.84 10.42 6.57
CA LYS A 47 -6.68 11.62 6.71
C LYS A 47 -6.06 12.67 7.62
N LEU A 48 -5.31 12.29 8.64
CA LEU A 48 -4.55 13.21 9.49
C LEU A 48 -3.38 13.82 8.72
N LEU A 49 -2.60 13.02 8.00
CA LEU A 49 -1.48 13.48 7.19
C LEU A 49 -1.91 14.50 6.13
N ILE A 50 -3.01 14.28 5.44
CA ILE A 50 -3.52 15.21 4.43
C ILE A 50 -4.33 16.38 5.01
N GLY A 51 -4.43 16.49 6.35
CA GLY A 51 -5.07 17.62 7.02
C GLY A 51 -6.61 17.67 6.95
N ILE A 52 -7.26 16.55 6.55
CA ILE A 52 -8.73 16.44 6.57
C ILE A 52 -9.24 16.29 8.01
N LEU A 53 -8.59 15.44 8.82
CA LEU A 53 -8.85 15.33 10.24
C LEU A 53 -7.97 16.32 11.00
N LYS A 54 -8.56 16.99 11.98
CA LYS A 54 -7.89 17.98 12.84
C LYS A 54 -8.05 17.57 14.30
N GLY A 55 -7.34 18.27 15.20
CA GLY A 55 -7.45 18.03 16.65
C GLY A 55 -6.64 16.84 17.13
N PHE A 56 -5.64 16.41 16.39
CA PHE A 56 -4.66 15.43 16.83
C PHE A 56 -3.65 16.04 17.82
N ARG A 57 -3.01 15.19 18.59
CA ARG A 57 -1.81 15.54 19.42
C ARG A 57 -0.57 15.00 18.72
N GLY A 58 0.58 15.57 19.02
CA GLY A 58 1.84 15.27 18.36
C GLY A 58 2.09 16.21 17.18
N GLN A 59 2.96 15.81 16.25
CA GLN A 59 3.44 16.70 15.20
C GLN A 59 3.48 15.99 13.84
N VAL A 60 3.07 16.71 12.80
CA VAL A 60 3.21 16.29 11.39
C VAL A 60 3.91 17.40 10.62
N ARG A 61 5.05 17.12 10.01
CA ARG A 61 5.83 18.07 9.23
C ARG A 61 6.02 17.61 7.80
N TYR A 62 5.88 18.54 6.87
CA TYR A 62 6.22 18.39 5.47
C TYR A 62 7.45 19.27 5.16
N GLN A 63 8.56 18.65 4.74
CA GLN A 63 9.80 19.38 4.42
C GLN A 63 10.24 20.33 5.56
N GLY A 64 10.10 19.89 6.81
CA GLY A 64 10.44 20.66 8.01
C GLY A 64 9.39 21.68 8.47
N LYS A 65 8.37 21.97 7.65
CA LYS A 65 7.28 22.89 7.99
C LYS A 65 6.09 22.12 8.57
N ASP A 66 5.51 22.61 9.65
CA ASP A 66 4.34 22.00 10.28
C ASP A 66 3.14 21.96 9.34
N LEU A 67 2.37 20.87 9.34
CA LEU A 67 1.19 20.69 8.49
C LEU A 67 0.17 21.82 8.68
N GLY A 68 -0.04 22.27 9.91
CA GLY A 68 -0.97 23.35 10.21
C GLY A 68 -0.61 24.69 9.57
N ALA A 69 0.68 24.89 9.26
CA ALA A 69 1.17 26.12 8.64
C ALA A 69 1.04 26.15 7.10
N TYR A 70 0.64 25.02 6.46
CA TYR A 70 0.44 24.99 5.00
C TYR A 70 -0.93 25.52 4.54
N GLY A 71 -1.94 25.48 5.39
CA GLY A 71 -3.28 25.81 4.95
C GLY A 71 -3.74 24.97 3.76
N ARG A 72 -4.38 25.61 2.75
CA ARG A 72 -4.86 24.91 1.53
C ARG A 72 -3.78 24.70 0.47
N GLU A 73 -2.61 25.28 0.64
CA GLU A 73 -1.54 25.19 -0.36
C GLU A 73 -1.02 23.77 -0.54
N ILE A 74 -1.05 22.96 0.52
CA ILE A 74 -0.62 21.55 0.48
C ILE A 74 -1.36 20.77 -0.61
N TYR A 75 -2.64 21.07 -0.86
CA TYR A 75 -3.44 20.36 -1.85
C TYR A 75 -3.02 20.59 -3.31
N ARG A 76 -2.13 21.56 -3.57
CA ARG A 76 -1.50 21.72 -4.89
C ARG A 76 -0.43 20.66 -5.15
N ASP A 77 0.21 20.19 -4.09
CA ASP A 77 1.35 19.29 -4.16
C ASP A 77 0.99 17.83 -3.88
N ILE A 78 -0.21 17.55 -3.35
CA ILE A 78 -0.66 16.19 -3.04
C ILE A 78 -1.82 15.75 -3.93
N GLY A 79 -1.81 14.46 -4.28
CA GLY A 79 -2.93 13.75 -4.87
C GLY A 79 -3.48 12.72 -3.89
N VAL A 80 -4.79 12.51 -3.86
CA VAL A 80 -5.43 11.62 -2.88
C VAL A 80 -6.41 10.68 -3.57
N GLY A 81 -6.16 9.38 -3.44
CA GLY A 81 -7.07 8.29 -3.78
C GLY A 81 -7.61 7.65 -2.51
N PHE A 82 -8.91 7.79 -2.24
CA PHE A 82 -9.57 7.15 -1.10
C PHE A 82 -10.03 5.74 -1.45
N GLU A 83 -10.10 4.85 -0.48
CA GLU A 83 -10.61 3.48 -0.62
C GLU A 83 -12.01 3.45 -1.26
N VAL A 84 -12.91 4.28 -0.76
CA VAL A 84 -14.25 4.42 -1.32
C VAL A 84 -14.28 5.58 -2.31
N PRO A 85 -14.38 5.31 -3.62
CA PRO A 85 -14.42 6.37 -4.63
C PRO A 85 -15.70 7.19 -4.54
N VAL A 86 -15.57 8.49 -4.30
CA VAL A 86 -16.70 9.43 -4.33
C VAL A 86 -16.67 10.18 -5.66
N HIS A 87 -17.64 9.92 -6.51
CA HIS A 87 -17.83 10.56 -7.81
C HIS A 87 -19.24 11.12 -7.94
N PHE A 88 -19.39 12.14 -8.77
CA PHE A 88 -20.73 12.62 -9.19
C PHE A 88 -21.33 11.62 -10.15
N SER A 89 -22.22 10.76 -9.68
CA SER A 89 -22.77 9.63 -10.43
C SER A 89 -23.53 10.04 -11.70
N LYS A 90 -24.18 11.21 -11.70
CA LYS A 90 -24.92 11.75 -12.84
C LYS A 90 -24.04 12.37 -13.91
N LEU A 91 -22.78 12.67 -13.61
CA LEU A 91 -21.80 13.21 -14.54
C LEU A 91 -21.05 12.07 -15.24
N THR A 92 -20.54 12.36 -16.44
CA THR A 92 -19.62 11.48 -17.16
C THR A 92 -18.25 11.44 -16.47
N ALA A 93 -17.38 10.49 -16.85
CA ALA A 93 -16.02 10.46 -16.33
C ALA A 93 -15.25 11.73 -16.65
N MET A 94 -15.35 12.23 -17.91
CA MET A 94 -14.70 13.49 -18.31
C MET A 94 -15.23 14.69 -17.56
N GLU A 95 -16.54 14.80 -17.33
CA GLU A 95 -17.12 15.89 -16.55
C GLU A 95 -16.67 15.83 -15.09
N ASN A 96 -16.58 14.63 -14.47
CA ASN A 96 -16.02 14.47 -13.15
C ASN A 96 -14.57 14.97 -13.09
N LEU A 97 -13.70 14.50 -13.99
CA LEU A 97 -12.31 14.92 -14.04
C LEU A 97 -12.18 16.43 -14.33
N GLY A 98 -13.01 16.96 -15.24
CA GLY A 98 -13.07 18.38 -15.56
C GLY A 98 -13.50 19.23 -14.35
N PHE A 99 -14.47 18.76 -13.55
CA PHE A 99 -14.90 19.44 -12.33
C PHE A 99 -13.74 19.54 -11.32
N TYR A 100 -13.12 18.41 -10.98
CA TYR A 100 -12.00 18.40 -10.04
C TYR A 100 -10.77 19.13 -10.59
N GLY A 101 -10.48 19.00 -11.90
CA GLY A 101 -9.35 19.67 -12.53
C GLY A 101 -9.40 21.19 -12.47
N ARG A 102 -10.62 21.80 -12.40
CA ARG A 102 -10.80 23.25 -12.24
C ARG A 102 -10.38 23.78 -10.85
N LEU A 103 -10.23 22.88 -9.87
CA LEU A 103 -9.76 23.27 -8.54
C LEU A 103 -8.25 23.52 -8.49
N TYR A 104 -7.53 23.12 -9.54
CA TYR A 104 -6.07 23.24 -9.60
C TYR A 104 -5.65 24.24 -10.69
N PRO A 105 -4.63 25.07 -10.44
CA PRO A 105 -4.10 26.00 -11.44
C PRO A 105 -3.39 25.27 -12.61
N GLN A 106 -2.78 24.13 -12.32
CA GLN A 106 -2.16 23.25 -13.32
C GLN A 106 -2.82 21.88 -13.26
N ARG A 107 -3.04 21.28 -14.42
CA ARG A 107 -3.60 19.93 -14.56
C ARG A 107 -2.93 19.20 -15.70
N ILE A 108 -2.84 17.89 -15.57
CA ILE A 108 -2.33 17.02 -16.65
C ILE A 108 -3.37 16.89 -17.78
N ASP A 109 -2.90 16.54 -18.96
CA ASP A 109 -3.74 15.90 -19.95
C ASP A 109 -4.10 14.50 -19.44
N VAL A 110 -5.39 14.25 -19.31
CA VAL A 110 -5.91 12.99 -18.74
C VAL A 110 -6.06 11.88 -19.79
N GLU A 111 -5.98 12.21 -21.08
CA GLU A 111 -6.19 11.23 -22.16
C GLU A 111 -5.20 10.06 -22.11
N PRO A 112 -3.86 10.28 -21.99
CA PRO A 112 -2.92 9.18 -21.92
C PRO A 112 -3.17 8.26 -20.71
N LEU A 113 -3.51 8.84 -19.56
CA LEU A 113 -3.76 8.09 -18.35
C LEU A 113 -5.09 7.33 -18.42
N LEU A 114 -6.15 7.94 -18.96
CA LEU A 114 -7.43 7.25 -19.19
C LEU A 114 -7.30 6.08 -20.17
N LYS A 115 -6.51 6.24 -21.24
CA LYS A 115 -6.20 5.14 -22.17
C LYS A 115 -5.48 4.01 -21.44
N ARG A 116 -4.49 4.34 -20.65
CA ARG A 116 -3.69 3.35 -19.92
C ARG A 116 -4.49 2.56 -18.90
N VAL A 117 -5.40 3.20 -18.16
CA VAL A 117 -6.29 2.52 -17.22
C VAL A 117 -7.54 1.92 -17.89
N GLY A 118 -7.64 1.93 -19.23
CA GLY A 118 -8.75 1.33 -19.98
C GLY A 118 -10.10 2.00 -19.75
N LEU A 119 -10.12 3.33 -19.60
CA LEU A 119 -11.36 4.10 -19.40
C LEU A 119 -11.62 5.13 -20.50
N TRP A 120 -10.75 5.23 -21.51
CA TRP A 120 -10.87 6.25 -22.54
C TRP A 120 -12.15 6.11 -23.37
N ASP A 121 -12.51 4.90 -23.76
CA ASP A 121 -13.71 4.66 -24.60
C ASP A 121 -15.01 4.88 -23.81
N ASP A 122 -14.94 4.74 -22.48
CA ASP A 122 -16.07 4.97 -21.57
C ASP A 122 -16.13 6.38 -21.00
N ARG A 123 -15.21 7.28 -21.39
CA ARG A 123 -15.06 8.62 -20.81
C ARG A 123 -16.31 9.50 -20.82
N ASN A 124 -17.19 9.26 -21.81
CA ASN A 124 -18.44 10.00 -21.96
C ASN A 124 -19.66 9.27 -21.35
N LYS A 125 -19.48 8.08 -20.77
CA LYS A 125 -20.53 7.40 -20.00
C LYS A 125 -20.67 8.00 -18.62
N ARG A 126 -21.88 8.00 -18.07
CA ARG A 126 -22.12 8.45 -16.69
C ARG A 126 -21.45 7.50 -15.70
N VAL A 127 -20.89 8.06 -14.63
CA VAL A 127 -20.22 7.25 -13.59
C VAL A 127 -21.19 6.33 -12.86
N ALA A 128 -22.50 6.63 -12.89
CA ALA A 128 -23.54 5.70 -12.42
C ALA A 128 -23.46 4.32 -13.10
N GLU A 129 -23.06 4.28 -14.37
CA GLU A 129 -22.97 3.07 -15.20
C GLU A 129 -21.65 2.31 -15.06
N PHE A 130 -20.68 2.89 -14.31
CA PHE A 130 -19.38 2.30 -14.11
C PHE A 130 -19.44 1.14 -13.09
N SER A 131 -18.72 0.07 -13.42
CA SER A 131 -18.46 -1.00 -12.47
C SER A 131 -17.64 -0.48 -11.25
N LYS A 132 -17.58 -1.27 -10.20
CA LYS A 132 -16.73 -0.94 -9.02
C LYS A 132 -15.27 -0.71 -9.44
N GLY A 133 -14.70 -1.62 -10.25
CA GLY A 133 -13.33 -1.50 -10.73
C GLY A 133 -13.10 -0.27 -11.63
N MET A 134 -14.07 0.11 -12.48
CA MET A 134 -13.99 1.34 -13.27
C MET A 134 -13.97 2.59 -12.37
N LYS A 135 -14.77 2.61 -11.29
CA LYS A 135 -14.79 3.71 -10.32
C LYS A 135 -13.47 3.84 -9.56
N VAL A 136 -12.86 2.72 -9.17
CA VAL A 136 -11.53 2.69 -8.53
C VAL A 136 -10.48 3.27 -9.47
N ARG A 137 -10.43 2.82 -10.72
CA ARG A 137 -9.50 3.35 -11.73
C ARG A 137 -9.70 4.83 -12.01
N LEU A 138 -10.95 5.29 -12.11
CA LEU A 138 -11.26 6.72 -12.26
C LEU A 138 -10.81 7.54 -11.04
N ASN A 139 -10.96 6.99 -9.81
CA ASN A 139 -10.47 7.61 -8.58
C ASN A 139 -8.94 7.77 -8.59
N PHE A 140 -8.23 6.78 -9.09
CA PHE A 140 -6.78 6.84 -9.26
C PHE A 140 -6.37 7.95 -10.26
N VAL A 141 -7.04 8.02 -11.43
CA VAL A 141 -6.81 9.11 -12.41
C VAL A 141 -7.07 10.48 -11.76
N ARG A 142 -8.15 10.60 -10.99
CA ARG A 142 -8.48 11.83 -10.27
C ARG A 142 -7.37 12.24 -9.29
N ALA A 143 -6.75 11.29 -8.60
CA ALA A 143 -5.66 11.57 -7.65
C ALA A 143 -4.41 12.15 -8.35
N MET A 144 -4.28 11.99 -9.66
CA MET A 144 -3.11 12.47 -10.42
C MET A 144 -3.37 13.79 -11.17
N LEU A 145 -4.60 14.34 -11.13
CA LEU A 145 -5.01 15.49 -11.95
C LEU A 145 -4.12 16.73 -11.83
N ASN A 146 -3.62 17.02 -10.65
CA ASN A 146 -2.82 18.19 -10.34
C ASN A 146 -1.32 17.99 -10.52
N ASN A 147 -0.90 16.89 -11.16
CA ASN A 147 0.51 16.50 -11.25
C ASN A 147 1.21 16.57 -9.88
N PRO A 148 0.72 15.82 -8.90
CA PRO A 148 1.16 15.96 -7.51
C PRO A 148 2.63 15.61 -7.36
N LYS A 149 3.29 16.12 -6.30
CA LYS A 149 4.64 15.69 -5.88
C LYS A 149 4.56 14.47 -4.97
N MET A 150 3.40 14.25 -4.36
CA MET A 150 3.13 13.15 -3.44
C MET A 150 1.72 12.59 -3.62
N LEU A 151 1.63 11.27 -3.70
CA LEU A 151 0.36 10.53 -3.75
C LEU A 151 0.06 9.89 -2.40
N PHE A 152 -1.17 10.06 -1.95
CA PHE A 152 -1.76 9.33 -0.83
C PHE A 152 -2.82 8.39 -1.38
N LEU A 153 -2.57 7.09 -1.29
CA LEU A 153 -3.42 6.05 -1.88
C LEU A 153 -3.92 5.11 -0.79
N ASP A 154 -5.23 5.04 -0.63
CA ASP A 154 -5.88 4.15 0.33
C ASP A 154 -6.47 2.96 -0.44
N GLU A 155 -5.89 1.75 -0.26
CA GLU A 155 -6.29 0.50 -0.89
C GLU A 155 -6.45 0.59 -2.43
N PRO A 156 -5.45 1.07 -3.20
CA PRO A 156 -5.62 1.46 -4.61
C PRO A 156 -5.92 0.29 -5.56
N THR A 157 -5.70 -0.94 -5.16
CA THR A 157 -5.89 -2.16 -5.97
C THR A 157 -7.11 -2.98 -5.55
N VAL A 158 -7.72 -2.65 -4.41
CA VAL A 158 -8.88 -3.39 -3.88
C VAL A 158 -10.08 -3.29 -4.81
N GLY A 159 -10.62 -4.47 -5.16
CA GLY A 159 -11.78 -4.57 -6.06
C GLY A 159 -11.45 -4.47 -7.54
N LEU A 160 -10.18 -4.51 -7.91
CA LEU A 160 -9.70 -4.68 -9.27
C LEU A 160 -9.43 -6.17 -9.56
N ASP A 161 -9.61 -6.56 -10.82
CA ASP A 161 -9.08 -7.82 -11.31
C ASP A 161 -7.53 -7.75 -11.43
N PRO A 162 -6.82 -8.90 -11.54
CA PRO A 162 -5.36 -8.93 -11.55
C PRO A 162 -4.72 -8.05 -12.63
N GLN A 163 -5.32 -7.99 -13.82
CA GLN A 163 -4.78 -7.20 -14.92
C GLN A 163 -4.87 -5.69 -14.63
N ASN A 164 -6.03 -5.23 -14.17
CA ASN A 164 -6.22 -3.83 -13.82
C ASN A 164 -5.40 -3.44 -12.57
N ALA A 165 -5.27 -4.33 -11.58
CA ALA A 165 -4.40 -4.11 -10.43
C ALA A 165 -2.93 -3.94 -10.88
N ARG A 166 -2.46 -4.78 -11.82
CA ARG A 166 -1.11 -4.67 -12.39
C ARG A 166 -0.87 -3.32 -13.03
N ILE A 167 -1.81 -2.84 -13.85
CA ILE A 167 -1.70 -1.52 -14.51
C ILE A 167 -1.54 -0.39 -13.46
N ILE A 168 -2.33 -0.41 -12.39
CA ILE A 168 -2.23 0.60 -11.33
C ILE A 168 -0.87 0.51 -10.63
N LYS A 169 -0.38 -0.68 -10.32
CA LYS A 169 0.94 -0.89 -9.71
C LYS A 169 2.07 -0.36 -10.60
N ASP A 170 2.02 -0.66 -11.90
CA ASP A 170 3.02 -0.17 -12.86
C ASP A 170 3.05 1.37 -12.91
N ILE A 171 1.88 2.02 -12.91
CA ILE A 171 1.81 3.48 -12.89
C ILE A 171 2.39 4.05 -11.57
N ILE A 172 2.14 3.42 -10.43
CA ILE A 172 2.72 3.83 -9.14
C ILE A 172 4.25 3.72 -9.17
N LEU A 173 4.79 2.62 -9.69
CA LEU A 173 6.24 2.41 -9.80
C LEU A 173 6.90 3.43 -10.74
N GLU A 174 6.29 3.71 -11.89
CA GLU A 174 6.79 4.73 -12.83
C GLU A 174 6.72 6.14 -12.22
N TYR A 175 5.63 6.46 -11.52
CA TYR A 175 5.51 7.73 -10.81
C TYR A 175 6.64 7.90 -9.78
N ARG A 176 6.96 6.85 -9.03
CA ARG A 176 8.10 6.82 -8.10
C ARG A 176 9.44 6.97 -8.82
N GLN A 177 9.64 6.26 -9.94
CA GLN A 177 10.86 6.38 -10.75
C GLN A 177 11.07 7.80 -11.30
N ALA A 178 9.99 8.51 -11.61
CA ALA A 178 10.02 9.92 -11.98
C ALA A 178 10.26 10.88 -10.80
N GLY A 179 10.54 10.36 -9.59
CA GLY A 179 10.83 11.15 -8.38
C GLY A 179 9.60 11.49 -7.53
N GLY A 180 8.43 10.95 -7.87
CA GLY A 180 7.21 11.05 -7.07
C GLY A 180 7.33 10.29 -5.75
N THR A 181 6.61 10.75 -4.73
CA THR A 181 6.55 10.11 -3.41
C THR A 181 5.17 9.51 -3.20
N VAL A 182 5.09 8.32 -2.61
CA VAL A 182 3.80 7.66 -2.38
C VAL A 182 3.68 7.24 -0.91
N PHE A 183 2.58 7.61 -0.29
CA PHE A 183 2.10 7.02 0.95
C PHE A 183 0.94 6.08 0.61
N LEU A 184 1.15 4.79 0.84
CA LEU A 184 0.22 3.73 0.47
C LEU A 184 -0.33 3.06 1.72
N THR A 185 -1.64 2.99 1.86
CA THR A 185 -2.26 2.14 2.88
C THR A 185 -2.83 0.90 2.23
N THR A 186 -2.58 -0.26 2.81
CA THR A 186 -3.17 -1.51 2.34
C THR A 186 -3.16 -2.61 3.42
N HIS A 187 -4.02 -3.59 3.25
CA HIS A 187 -3.96 -4.87 3.96
C HIS A 187 -3.44 -6.00 3.05
N ALA A 188 -3.25 -5.73 1.75
CA ALA A 188 -2.69 -6.68 0.79
C ALA A 188 -1.16 -6.69 0.89
N MET A 189 -0.61 -7.61 1.68
CA MET A 189 0.83 -7.69 1.93
C MET A 189 1.65 -7.97 0.67
N HIS A 190 1.09 -8.76 -0.26
CA HIS A 190 1.73 -9.02 -1.55
C HIS A 190 1.95 -7.73 -2.37
N ASP A 191 0.94 -6.83 -2.43
CA ASP A 191 1.08 -5.57 -3.14
C ASP A 191 2.10 -4.65 -2.47
N ALA A 192 2.15 -4.67 -1.14
CA ALA A 192 3.14 -3.91 -0.39
C ALA A 192 4.57 -4.44 -0.58
N ASP A 193 4.74 -5.77 -0.62
CA ASP A 193 6.03 -6.42 -0.90
C ASP A 193 6.59 -6.05 -2.29
N GLU A 194 5.69 -5.92 -3.27
CA GLU A 194 6.05 -5.56 -4.65
C GLU A 194 6.33 -4.06 -4.82
N LEU A 195 5.58 -3.20 -4.14
CA LEU A 195 5.59 -1.76 -4.40
C LEU A 195 6.48 -0.97 -3.45
N CYS A 196 6.53 -1.34 -2.17
CA CYS A 196 7.03 -0.44 -1.14
C CYS A 196 8.54 -0.55 -0.94
N ASP A 197 9.21 0.59 -0.86
CA ASP A 197 10.62 0.68 -0.43
C ASP A 197 10.75 0.36 1.07
N ARG A 198 9.80 0.87 1.89
CA ARG A 198 9.67 0.57 3.32
C ARG A 198 8.20 0.47 3.70
N VAL A 199 7.96 -0.31 4.73
CA VAL A 199 6.61 -0.53 5.28
C VAL A 199 6.60 -0.29 6.78
N ALA A 200 5.48 0.21 7.29
CA ALA A 200 5.15 0.27 8.70
C ALA A 200 4.00 -0.70 8.99
N PHE A 201 4.19 -1.63 9.90
CA PHE A 201 3.13 -2.50 10.41
C PHE A 201 2.38 -1.79 11.52
N ILE A 202 1.08 -1.55 11.33
CA ILE A 202 0.20 -0.96 12.33
C ILE A 202 -0.83 -1.98 12.82
N ALA A 203 -0.97 -2.07 14.14
CA ALA A 203 -2.01 -2.84 14.81
C ALA A 203 -2.47 -2.05 16.06
N ASP A 204 -3.78 -2.03 16.30
CA ASP A 204 -4.40 -1.35 17.46
C ASP A 204 -3.98 0.12 17.63
N GLY A 205 -3.77 0.83 16.53
CA GLY A 205 -3.36 2.24 16.54
C GLY A 205 -1.89 2.49 16.86
N GLU A 206 -1.05 1.46 16.91
CA GLU A 206 0.37 1.53 17.21
C GLU A 206 1.21 0.94 16.08
N ILE A 207 2.36 1.54 15.79
CA ILE A 207 3.34 0.95 14.88
C ILE A 207 4.13 -0.11 15.65
N ARG A 208 4.18 -1.31 15.09
CA ARG A 208 4.89 -2.46 15.65
C ARG A 208 6.29 -2.64 15.07
N GLU A 209 6.45 -2.35 13.79
CA GLU A 209 7.75 -2.46 13.09
C GLU A 209 7.77 -1.54 11.87
N ILE A 210 8.96 -1.04 11.51
CA ILE A 210 9.21 -0.27 10.29
C ILE A 210 10.53 -0.73 9.67
N ASP A 211 10.47 -1.28 8.46
CA ASP A 211 11.68 -1.59 7.68
C ASP A 211 11.32 -1.81 6.20
N SER A 212 12.31 -2.10 5.36
CA SER A 212 12.06 -2.58 4.00
C SER A 212 11.49 -4.00 4.04
N PRO A 213 10.64 -4.40 3.07
CA PRO A 213 10.14 -5.77 2.95
C PRO A 213 11.27 -6.81 3.02
N MET A 214 12.38 -6.54 2.33
CA MET A 214 13.55 -7.43 2.32
C MET A 214 14.18 -7.58 3.71
N ASN A 215 14.39 -6.48 4.44
CA ASN A 215 14.97 -6.54 5.78
C ASN A 215 14.06 -7.26 6.76
N LEU A 216 12.73 -7.05 6.67
CA LEU A 216 11.76 -7.78 7.48
C LEU A 216 11.83 -9.29 7.22
N LYS A 217 11.93 -9.70 5.96
CA LYS A 217 12.10 -11.12 5.57
C LYS A 217 13.42 -11.69 6.12
N LEU A 218 14.51 -10.93 6.09
CA LEU A 218 15.79 -11.37 6.63
C LEU A 218 15.79 -11.51 8.16
N ARG A 219 15.12 -10.59 8.88
CA ARG A 219 15.08 -10.56 10.35
C ARG A 219 14.08 -11.55 10.96
N PHE A 220 12.93 -11.69 10.36
CA PHE A 220 11.81 -12.43 10.93
C PHE A 220 11.47 -13.69 10.15
N GLY A 221 11.99 -13.84 8.94
CA GLY A 221 11.70 -14.96 8.07
C GLY A 221 12.34 -16.27 8.55
N ASN A 222 11.71 -17.36 8.22
CA ASN A 222 12.28 -18.70 8.39
C ASN A 222 13.07 -19.02 7.13
N ARG A 223 14.37 -19.25 7.30
CA ARG A 223 15.27 -19.66 6.21
C ARG A 223 15.22 -21.18 6.06
N VAL A 224 14.27 -21.67 5.25
CA VAL A 224 14.06 -23.10 5.03
C VAL A 224 14.05 -23.42 3.53
N VAL A 225 14.43 -24.67 3.20
CA VAL A 225 14.20 -25.27 1.88
C VAL A 225 13.09 -26.29 2.02
N ASN A 226 12.03 -26.12 1.23
CA ASN A 226 10.93 -27.06 1.14
C ASN A 226 11.16 -27.98 -0.07
N ILE A 227 11.07 -29.28 0.14
CA ILE A 227 11.22 -30.29 -0.92
C ILE A 227 9.93 -31.07 -1.01
N GLU A 228 9.41 -31.20 -2.24
CA GLU A 228 8.39 -32.17 -2.57
C GLU A 228 9.06 -33.30 -3.32
N TYR A 229 8.84 -34.53 -2.86
CA TYR A 229 9.41 -35.73 -3.48
C TYR A 229 8.38 -36.84 -3.57
N ARG A 230 8.64 -37.79 -4.45
CA ARG A 230 7.80 -38.95 -4.66
C ARG A 230 8.45 -40.18 -4.01
N ASP A 231 7.68 -40.83 -3.10
CA ASP A 231 8.01 -42.13 -2.54
C ASP A 231 6.83 -43.10 -2.79
N ARG A 232 5.98 -43.30 -1.81
CA ARG A 232 4.69 -44.01 -1.97
C ARG A 232 3.54 -43.11 -2.41
N GLY A 233 3.74 -41.81 -2.29
CA GLY A 233 2.87 -40.71 -2.69
C GLY A 233 3.70 -39.45 -2.88
N LEU A 234 3.03 -38.29 -2.94
CA LEU A 234 3.69 -36.99 -2.90
C LEU A 234 3.90 -36.58 -1.43
N GLU A 235 5.15 -36.51 -1.02
CA GLU A 235 5.57 -36.15 0.34
C GLU A 235 6.26 -34.77 0.34
N ARG A 236 6.20 -34.10 1.49
CA ARG A 236 6.84 -32.80 1.71
C ARG A 236 7.70 -32.83 2.96
N VAL A 237 8.88 -32.22 2.88
CA VAL A 237 9.79 -32.05 4.01
C VAL A 237 10.45 -30.68 3.92
N SER A 238 10.76 -30.09 5.08
CA SER A 238 11.44 -28.78 5.18
C SER A 238 12.76 -28.94 5.92
N PHE A 239 13.82 -28.34 5.40
CA PHE A 239 15.14 -28.32 6.02
C PHE A 239 15.57 -26.86 6.30
N PRO A 240 16.22 -26.58 7.45
CA PRO A 240 16.87 -25.29 7.66
C PRO A 240 17.90 -25.00 6.56
N MET A 241 17.96 -23.77 6.05
CA MET A 241 19.00 -23.39 5.08
C MET A 241 20.40 -23.32 5.72
N ASP A 242 20.46 -23.00 7.03
CA ASP A 242 21.71 -22.93 7.74
C ASP A 242 22.28 -24.34 7.92
N GLY A 243 23.50 -24.58 7.44
CA GLY A 243 24.14 -25.88 7.44
C GLY A 243 23.56 -26.88 6.45
N LEU A 244 22.78 -26.43 5.46
CA LEU A 244 22.10 -27.33 4.50
C LEU A 244 23.09 -28.21 3.69
N ALA A 245 24.26 -27.67 3.37
CA ALA A 245 25.30 -28.41 2.61
C ALA A 245 25.84 -29.65 3.36
N ASP A 246 25.79 -29.62 4.71
CA ASP A 246 26.28 -30.71 5.56
C ASP A 246 25.14 -31.56 6.14
N ASN A 247 23.89 -31.25 5.79
CA ASN A 247 22.72 -31.98 6.30
C ASN A 247 22.57 -33.30 5.58
N GLN A 248 22.89 -34.41 6.29
CA GLN A 248 22.91 -35.74 5.73
C GLN A 248 21.52 -36.25 5.30
N ASP A 249 20.45 -35.83 5.99
CA ASP A 249 19.08 -36.21 5.63
C ASP A 249 18.65 -35.50 4.33
N PHE A 250 18.98 -34.19 4.18
CA PHE A 250 18.77 -33.45 2.94
C PHE A 250 19.52 -34.09 1.76
N LEU A 251 20.82 -34.36 1.94
CA LEU A 251 21.65 -34.97 0.90
C LEU A 251 21.21 -36.40 0.59
N GLY A 252 20.82 -37.20 1.61
CA GLY A 252 20.28 -38.52 1.46
C GLY A 252 18.99 -38.55 0.66
N LEU A 253 18.08 -37.61 0.95
CA LEU A 253 16.81 -37.47 0.24
C LEU A 253 17.03 -37.12 -1.25
N LEU A 254 17.95 -36.21 -1.55
CA LEU A 254 18.29 -35.86 -2.93
C LEU A 254 18.90 -37.02 -3.73
N ARG A 255 19.62 -37.91 -3.06
CA ARG A 255 20.25 -39.06 -3.71
C ARG A 255 19.31 -40.26 -3.92
N THR A 256 18.31 -40.41 -3.06
CA THR A 256 17.52 -41.65 -2.99
C THR A 256 16.08 -41.49 -3.46
N LYS A 257 15.55 -40.28 -3.51
CA LYS A 257 14.14 -39.98 -3.85
C LYS A 257 14.01 -39.25 -5.17
N VAL A 258 12.84 -39.37 -5.82
CA VAL A 258 12.52 -38.59 -7.01
C VAL A 258 12.00 -37.24 -6.57
N ILE A 259 12.81 -36.22 -6.75
CA ILE A 259 12.45 -34.86 -6.39
C ILE A 259 11.46 -34.28 -7.42
N VAL A 260 10.34 -33.72 -6.93
CA VAL A 260 9.31 -33.06 -7.75
C VAL A 260 9.57 -31.58 -7.80
N THR A 261 9.77 -30.96 -6.63
CA THR A 261 10.09 -29.50 -6.53
C THR A 261 11.05 -29.24 -5.38
N ILE A 262 11.87 -28.20 -5.53
CA ILE A 262 12.67 -27.62 -4.45
C ILE A 262 12.39 -26.12 -4.45
N HIS A 263 11.90 -25.61 -3.33
CA HIS A 263 11.63 -24.20 -3.16
C HIS A 263 12.29 -23.69 -1.89
N SER A 264 12.92 -22.50 -1.96
CA SER A 264 13.18 -21.74 -0.75
C SER A 264 11.84 -21.36 -0.11
N GLY A 265 11.64 -21.69 1.14
CA GLY A 265 10.49 -21.22 1.91
C GLY A 265 10.67 -19.73 2.18
N GLU A 266 10.24 -18.89 1.25
CA GLU A 266 10.20 -17.45 1.50
C GLU A 266 9.06 -17.16 2.46
N THR A 267 9.41 -16.57 3.60
CA THR A 267 8.42 -16.06 4.55
C THR A 267 7.73 -14.85 3.92
N THR A 268 6.43 -14.88 3.85
CA THR A 268 5.65 -13.77 3.31
C THR A 268 5.59 -12.60 4.30
N LEU A 269 5.28 -11.39 3.82
CA LEU A 269 4.99 -10.27 4.73
C LEU A 269 3.78 -10.55 5.62
N ASP A 270 2.81 -11.39 5.17
CA ASP A 270 1.68 -11.83 5.98
C ASP A 270 2.14 -12.61 7.21
N ASP A 271 3.03 -13.60 7.01
CA ASP A 271 3.58 -14.41 8.11
C ASP A 271 4.36 -13.55 9.10
N ILE A 272 5.16 -12.61 8.57
CA ILE A 272 5.95 -11.69 9.39
C ILE A 272 5.04 -10.76 10.17
N PHE A 273 3.99 -10.23 9.53
CA PHE A 273 3.02 -9.37 10.19
C PHE A 273 2.37 -10.10 11.39
N ILE A 274 1.90 -11.34 11.19
CA ILE A 274 1.32 -12.15 12.26
C ILE A 274 2.35 -12.40 13.38
N LYS A 275 3.59 -12.73 13.00
CA LYS A 275 4.68 -12.99 13.97
C LYS A 275 5.00 -11.77 14.83
N VAL A 276 5.03 -10.57 14.23
CA VAL A 276 5.42 -9.31 14.90
C VAL A 276 4.26 -8.72 15.70
N THR A 277 3.04 -8.82 15.20
CA THR A 277 1.88 -8.16 15.81
C THR A 277 1.01 -9.08 16.66
N GLY A 278 1.07 -10.39 16.42
CA GLY A 278 0.15 -11.37 17.00
C GLY A 278 -1.28 -11.33 16.41
N VAL A 279 -1.52 -10.47 15.41
CA VAL A 279 -2.86 -10.23 14.83
C VAL A 279 -2.94 -10.85 13.44
N ARG A 280 -4.07 -11.51 13.12
CA ARG A 280 -4.35 -11.98 11.75
C ARG A 280 -4.97 -10.86 10.92
N LEU A 281 -4.61 -10.79 9.63
CA LEU A 281 -5.12 -9.78 8.70
C LEU A 281 -6.59 -10.02 8.30
N HIS A 282 -7.00 -11.28 8.30
CA HIS A 282 -8.36 -11.71 7.99
C HIS A 282 -8.94 -12.41 9.23
N ALA A 283 -9.94 -11.82 9.81
CA ALA A 283 -10.85 -12.43 10.78
C ALA A 283 -12.21 -12.60 10.14
#